data_d75d47a84872c1d913248fb2068f30e3
#
_entry.id   d75d47a84872c1d913248fb2068f30e3
#
_cell.length_a   1.000
_cell.length_b   1.000
_cell.length_c   1.000
_cell.angle_alpha   90.00
_cell.angle_beta   90.00
_cell.angle_gamma   90.00
#
_symmetry.space_group_name_H-M   'P 1'
#
loop_
_entity.id
_entity.type
_entity.pdbx_description
1 polymer ?
#
loop_
_entity_poly.entity_id
_entity_poly.type
_entity_poly.pdbx_seq_one_letter_code
_entity_poly.pdbx_strand_id
1 'polypeptide(L)'
;GHNKGDRFKMLDEFSPIKSAEGWQLSNPPILSLAAIRASLSIFDEAGMDKLVEKSKKLTSYLRFLLNTIQTKRIDIITPKDSGCQISIRVKNGDKELFDKITLAGVIADWRDPDVIRVAPVPLYNSFIDVYRFYKVLKKVL
;
A
#
# COMPACT_ATOMS: atom_id res chain seq x y z
N GLY A 1 28.50 1.64 0.53
CA GLY A 1 29.61 1.11 -0.20
C GLY A 1 30.85 2.02 -0.15
N HIS A 2 31.96 1.43 -0.47
CA HIS A 2 33.25 2.12 -0.55
C HIS A 2 33.33 2.96 -1.83
N ASN A 3 34.00 4.13 -1.74
CA ASN A 3 34.27 4.97 -2.91
C ASN A 3 35.12 4.19 -3.94
N LYS A 4 34.62 4.08 -5.16
CA LYS A 4 35.22 3.26 -6.24
C LYS A 4 36.07 4.05 -7.21
N GLY A 5 36.53 5.26 -6.85
CA GLY A 5 37.39 6.07 -7.70
C GLY A 5 38.66 5.34 -8.17
N ASP A 6 39.15 4.39 -7.35
CA ASP A 6 40.22 3.48 -7.71
C ASP A 6 39.84 2.03 -7.36
N ARG A 7 38.98 1.46 -8.19
CA ARG A 7 38.22 0.22 -7.93
C ARG A 7 39.08 -1.00 -7.52
N PHE A 8 40.32 -1.04 -7.98
CA PHE A 8 41.19 -2.20 -7.78
C PHE A 8 42.28 -1.99 -6.71
N LYS A 9 42.36 -0.77 -6.13
CA LYS A 9 43.24 -0.52 -5.00
C LYS A 9 42.65 -1.11 -3.71
N MET A 10 43.42 -1.90 -3.05
CA MET A 10 43.13 -2.39 -1.69
C MET A 10 43.58 -1.29 -0.72
N LEU A 11 42.68 -0.37 -0.39
CA LEU A 11 42.94 0.72 0.54
C LEU A 11 42.67 0.26 1.98
N ASP A 12 43.58 0.63 2.90
CA ASP A 12 43.42 0.32 4.32
C ASP A 12 42.30 1.14 4.99
N GLU A 13 41.96 2.28 4.42
CA GLU A 13 40.93 3.17 4.94
C GLU A 13 39.61 3.07 4.17
N PHE A 14 38.49 3.01 4.90
CA PHE A 14 37.16 3.01 4.31
C PHE A 14 36.71 4.44 3.98
N SER A 15 36.54 4.73 2.70
CA SER A 15 35.99 5.98 2.20
C SER A 15 34.56 5.77 1.68
N PRO A 16 33.52 6.14 2.44
CA PRO A 16 32.14 5.90 2.02
C PRO A 16 31.69 6.80 0.87
N ILE A 17 30.88 6.28 -0.04
CA ILE A 17 30.16 7.11 -1.01
C ILE A 17 29.04 7.84 -0.28
N LYS A 18 29.04 9.18 -0.30
CA LYS A 18 28.08 10.05 0.39
C LYS A 18 26.80 10.27 -0.44
N SER A 19 26.22 9.19 -0.99
CA SER A 19 24.99 9.24 -1.80
C SER A 19 24.25 7.92 -1.66
N ALA A 20 23.06 7.79 -2.29
CA ALA A 20 22.29 6.55 -2.34
C ALA A 20 23.09 5.37 -2.89
N GLU A 21 24.03 5.60 -3.81
CA GLU A 21 24.96 4.58 -4.30
C GLU A 21 25.80 3.93 -3.20
N GLY A 22 26.04 4.63 -2.09
CA GLY A 22 26.76 4.11 -0.93
C GLY A 22 26.12 2.86 -0.32
N TRP A 23 24.82 2.64 -0.53
CA TRP A 23 24.10 1.45 -0.07
C TRP A 23 24.25 0.25 -1.00
N GLN A 24 24.82 0.44 -2.19
CA GLN A 24 25.06 -0.63 -3.13
C GLN A 24 26.29 -1.47 -2.68
N LEU A 25 26.04 -2.69 -2.25
CA LEU A 25 27.10 -3.61 -1.75
C LEU A 25 27.80 -4.37 -2.86
N SER A 26 27.14 -4.60 -3.99
CA SER A 26 27.66 -5.36 -5.13
C SER A 26 27.15 -4.77 -6.45
N ASN A 27 27.17 -5.54 -7.52
CA ASN A 27 26.60 -5.13 -8.79
C ASN A 27 25.08 -4.91 -8.66
N PRO A 28 24.51 -3.89 -9.35
CA PRO A 28 23.07 -3.66 -9.28
C PRO A 28 22.29 -4.83 -9.90
N PRO A 29 21.13 -5.20 -9.33
CA PRO A 29 20.24 -6.21 -9.91
C PRO A 29 19.51 -5.65 -11.13
N ILE A 30 20.17 -5.67 -12.29
CA ILE A 30 19.77 -4.96 -13.51
C ILE A 30 18.33 -5.27 -13.92
N LEU A 31 17.92 -6.55 -13.90
CA LEU A 31 16.56 -6.95 -14.29
C LEU A 31 15.48 -6.40 -13.34
N SER A 32 15.73 -6.46 -12.03
CA SER A 32 14.83 -5.87 -11.05
C SER A 32 14.73 -4.35 -11.18
N LEU A 33 15.85 -3.68 -11.45
CA LEU A 33 15.87 -2.23 -11.66
C LEU A 33 15.15 -1.84 -12.95
N ALA A 34 15.23 -2.65 -14.01
CA ALA A 34 14.48 -2.41 -15.24
C ALA A 34 12.95 -2.44 -15.00
N ALA A 35 12.47 -3.40 -14.19
CA ALA A 35 11.06 -3.47 -13.79
C ALA A 35 10.63 -2.25 -12.95
N ILE A 36 11.46 -1.84 -12.00
CA ILE A 36 11.22 -0.63 -11.19
C ILE A 36 11.17 0.61 -12.08
N ARG A 37 12.10 0.74 -13.02
CA ARG A 37 12.12 1.88 -13.95
C ARG A 37 10.82 1.96 -14.78
N ALA A 38 10.33 0.84 -15.29
CA ALA A 38 9.06 0.78 -16.02
C ALA A 38 7.88 1.23 -15.12
N SER A 39 7.84 0.75 -13.88
CA SER A 39 6.84 1.17 -12.91
C SER A 39 6.91 2.68 -12.63
N LEU A 40 8.10 3.23 -12.37
CA LEU A 40 8.28 4.66 -12.11
C LEU A 40 7.82 5.53 -13.29
N SER A 41 8.05 5.10 -14.54
CA SER A 41 7.58 5.84 -15.72
C SER A 41 6.05 5.98 -15.74
N ILE A 42 5.31 4.97 -15.26
CA ILE A 42 3.84 5.05 -15.14
C ILE A 42 3.44 6.09 -14.08
N PHE A 43 4.15 6.13 -12.94
CA PHE A 43 3.90 7.13 -11.90
C PHE A 43 4.24 8.55 -12.35
N ASP A 44 5.32 8.73 -13.13
CA ASP A 44 5.71 10.01 -13.70
C ASP A 44 4.64 10.51 -14.69
N GLU A 45 4.12 9.64 -15.55
CA GLU A 45 3.04 9.96 -16.48
C GLU A 45 1.75 10.35 -15.76
N ALA A 46 1.38 9.61 -14.71
CA ALA A 46 0.18 9.89 -13.92
C ALA A 46 0.30 11.18 -13.10
N GLY A 47 1.48 11.49 -12.60
CA GLY A 47 1.79 12.62 -11.73
C GLY A 47 1.43 12.36 -10.27
N MET A 48 2.44 12.41 -9.38
CA MET A 48 2.27 12.10 -7.96
C MET A 48 1.23 12.99 -7.26
N ASP A 49 1.17 14.28 -7.56
CA ASP A 49 0.20 15.19 -6.94
C ASP A 49 -1.24 14.79 -7.23
N LYS A 50 -1.53 14.41 -8.48
CA LYS A 50 -2.85 13.92 -8.90
C LYS A 50 -3.20 12.59 -8.22
N LEU A 51 -2.20 11.69 -8.10
CA LEU A 51 -2.40 10.41 -7.40
C LEU A 51 -2.67 10.62 -5.92
N VAL A 52 -1.95 11.52 -5.25
CA VAL A 52 -2.19 11.88 -3.85
C VAL A 52 -3.57 12.50 -3.65
N GLU A 53 -3.99 13.41 -4.53
CA GLU A 53 -5.34 14.00 -4.49
C GLU A 53 -6.42 12.94 -4.64
N LYS A 54 -6.30 12.05 -5.64
CA LYS A 54 -7.25 10.95 -5.85
C LYS A 54 -7.25 9.98 -4.68
N SER A 55 -6.09 9.64 -4.11
CA SER A 55 -5.96 8.79 -2.93
C SER A 55 -6.74 9.35 -1.75
N LYS A 56 -6.57 10.63 -1.44
CA LYS A 56 -7.32 11.32 -0.38
C LYS A 56 -8.83 11.25 -0.60
N LYS A 57 -9.29 11.44 -1.82
CA LYS A 57 -10.72 11.34 -2.17
C LYS A 57 -11.25 9.91 -2.00
N LEU A 58 -10.52 8.90 -2.47
CA LEU A 58 -10.92 7.48 -2.35
C LEU A 58 -10.97 7.03 -0.89
N THR A 59 -9.97 7.37 -0.09
CA THR A 59 -9.93 7.00 1.34
C THR A 59 -10.99 7.75 2.15
N SER A 60 -11.24 9.03 1.85
CA SER A 60 -12.32 9.79 2.48
C SER A 60 -13.69 9.18 2.17
N TYR A 61 -13.91 8.79 0.91
CA TYR A 61 -15.14 8.12 0.49
C TYR A 61 -15.32 6.77 1.17
N LEU A 62 -14.25 5.97 1.26
CA LEU A 62 -14.29 4.70 1.98
C LEU A 62 -14.66 4.91 3.46
N ARG A 63 -14.01 5.85 4.14
CA ARG A 63 -14.32 6.18 5.55
C ARG A 63 -15.77 6.64 5.72
N PHE A 64 -16.25 7.49 4.81
CA PHE A 64 -17.65 7.92 4.81
C PHE A 64 -18.59 6.72 4.73
N LEU A 65 -18.39 5.82 3.76
CA LEU A 65 -19.24 4.63 3.59
C LEU A 65 -19.18 3.70 4.81
N LEU A 66 -17.99 3.44 5.36
CA LEU A 66 -17.84 2.60 6.56
C LEU A 66 -18.59 3.18 7.75
N ASN A 67 -18.58 4.50 7.92
CA ASN A 67 -19.31 5.18 9.00
C ASN A 67 -20.84 5.13 8.81
N THR A 68 -21.34 4.87 7.58
CA THR A 68 -22.78 4.65 7.35
C THR A 68 -23.25 3.26 7.76
N ILE A 69 -22.34 2.33 8.01
CA ILE A 69 -22.71 1.00 8.51
C ILE A 69 -23.07 1.15 9.98
N GLN A 70 -24.35 1.04 10.28
CA GLN A 70 -24.88 1.15 11.65
C GLN A 70 -24.56 -0.12 12.45
N THR A 71 -23.28 -0.30 12.78
CA THR A 71 -22.80 -1.43 13.57
C THR A 71 -21.69 -1.02 14.52
N LYS A 72 -21.65 -1.64 15.70
CA LYS A 72 -20.53 -1.51 16.64
C LYS A 72 -19.43 -2.56 16.41
N ARG A 73 -19.59 -3.39 15.35
CA ARG A 73 -18.65 -4.48 15.04
C ARG A 73 -17.38 -4.02 14.36
N ILE A 74 -17.37 -2.85 13.72
CA ILE A 74 -16.19 -2.36 13.00
C ILE A 74 -15.64 -1.08 13.62
N ASP A 75 -14.31 -0.99 13.66
CA ASP A 75 -13.57 0.21 14.02
C ASP A 75 -12.51 0.50 12.95
N ILE A 76 -12.41 1.73 12.49
CA ILE A 76 -11.32 2.16 11.60
C ILE A 76 -10.14 2.55 12.48
N ILE A 77 -9.11 1.70 12.52
CA ILE A 77 -7.93 1.90 13.38
C ILE A 77 -6.82 2.73 12.72
N THR A 78 -6.92 2.97 11.41
CA THR A 78 -5.99 3.84 10.70
C THR A 78 -6.24 5.30 11.05
N PRO A 79 -5.20 6.09 11.42
CA PRO A 79 -5.32 7.53 11.67
C PRO A 79 -5.94 8.28 10.47
N LYS A 80 -6.47 9.51 10.73
CA LYS A 80 -7.06 10.33 9.67
C LYS A 80 -6.03 10.77 8.63
N ASP A 81 -4.85 11.14 9.08
CA ASP A 81 -3.72 11.46 8.21
C ASP A 81 -2.96 10.16 7.89
N SER A 82 -3.26 9.61 6.74
CA SER A 82 -2.73 8.33 6.26
C SER A 82 -2.68 8.27 4.75
N GLY A 83 -1.91 7.31 4.22
CA GLY A 83 -1.90 6.98 2.80
C GLY A 83 -3.20 6.29 2.33
N CYS A 84 -3.11 5.54 1.25
CA CYS A 84 -4.29 4.86 0.67
C CYS A 84 -4.77 3.64 1.47
N GLN A 85 -3.98 3.11 2.41
CA GLN A 85 -4.36 1.93 3.18
C GLN A 85 -5.25 2.29 4.36
N ILE A 86 -6.35 1.55 4.53
CA ILE A 86 -7.26 1.61 5.66
C ILE A 86 -7.29 0.24 6.35
N SER A 87 -7.08 0.23 7.65
CA SER A 87 -7.18 -0.95 8.51
C SER A 87 -8.49 -0.90 9.28
N ILE A 88 -9.29 -1.93 9.12
CA ILE A 88 -10.63 -2.07 9.70
C ILE A 88 -10.56 -3.23 10.69
N ARG A 89 -10.69 -2.95 11.97
CA ARG A 89 -10.88 -3.99 12.98
C ARG A 89 -12.33 -4.45 12.96
N VAL A 90 -12.55 -5.76 12.94
CA VAL A 90 -13.88 -6.39 13.01
C VAL A 90 -14.01 -7.11 14.34
N LYS A 91 -14.68 -6.52 15.31
CA LYS A 91 -14.88 -7.11 16.64
C LYS A 91 -15.59 -8.45 16.52
N ASN A 92 -15.04 -9.47 17.17
CA ASN A 92 -15.46 -10.85 17.03
C ASN A 92 -15.47 -11.36 15.58
N GLY A 93 -14.67 -10.72 14.73
CA GLY A 93 -14.39 -11.17 13.38
C GLY A 93 -13.36 -12.30 13.42
N ASP A 94 -13.45 -13.18 12.44
CA ASP A 94 -12.55 -14.28 12.24
C ASP A 94 -12.12 -14.36 10.76
N LYS A 95 -11.27 -15.30 10.50
CA LYS A 95 -10.80 -15.53 9.13
C LYS A 95 -11.94 -15.97 8.19
N GLU A 96 -12.98 -16.63 8.71
CA GLU A 96 -14.14 -17.05 7.91
C GLU A 96 -14.88 -15.84 7.33
N LEU A 97 -15.04 -14.77 8.10
CA LEU A 97 -15.61 -13.52 7.59
C LEU A 97 -14.76 -12.95 6.45
N PHE A 98 -13.42 -12.95 6.61
CA PHE A 98 -12.52 -12.50 5.56
C PHE A 98 -12.60 -13.38 4.31
N ASP A 99 -12.70 -14.70 4.47
CA ASP A 99 -12.82 -15.63 3.37
C ASP A 99 -14.13 -15.40 2.57
N LYS A 100 -15.23 -15.06 3.25
CA LYS A 100 -16.49 -14.64 2.60
C LYS A 100 -16.32 -13.37 1.74
N ILE A 101 -15.55 -12.41 2.22
CA ILE A 101 -15.22 -11.20 1.46
C ILE A 101 -14.39 -11.55 0.23
N THR A 102 -13.40 -12.42 0.38
CA THR A 102 -12.54 -12.89 -0.71
C THR A 102 -13.33 -13.65 -1.77
N LEU A 103 -14.22 -14.55 -1.35
CA LEU A 103 -15.13 -15.30 -2.25
C LEU A 103 -16.08 -14.37 -3.02
N ALA A 104 -16.44 -13.23 -2.45
CA ALA A 104 -17.22 -12.20 -3.12
C ALA A 104 -16.39 -11.32 -4.10
N GLY A 105 -15.13 -11.67 -4.36
CA GLY A 105 -14.26 -11.03 -5.36
C GLY A 105 -13.48 -9.82 -4.82
N VAL A 106 -13.38 -9.64 -3.51
CA VAL A 106 -12.57 -8.59 -2.91
C VAL A 106 -11.17 -9.12 -2.59
N ILE A 107 -10.16 -8.53 -3.19
CA ILE A 107 -8.76 -8.81 -2.86
C ILE A 107 -8.32 -7.80 -1.79
N ALA A 108 -8.14 -8.29 -0.58
CA ALA A 108 -7.72 -7.51 0.59
C ALA A 108 -6.65 -8.31 1.37
N ASP A 109 -6.22 -7.81 2.51
CA ASP A 109 -5.21 -8.45 3.34
C ASP A 109 -5.76 -8.66 4.76
N TRP A 110 -5.57 -9.88 5.28
CA TRP A 110 -5.96 -10.23 6.64
C TRP A 110 -4.79 -10.10 7.61
N ARG A 111 -5.04 -9.53 8.75
CA ARG A 111 -4.11 -9.46 9.87
C ARG A 111 -4.78 -10.00 11.13
N ASP A 112 -4.21 -11.09 11.61
CA ASP A 112 -4.68 -11.70 12.85
C ASP A 112 -4.66 -10.68 14.01
N PRO A 113 -5.59 -10.78 14.96
CA PRO A 113 -6.68 -11.76 14.98
C PRO A 113 -7.96 -11.27 14.25
N ASP A 114 -8.12 -9.97 13.94
CA ASP A 114 -9.41 -9.38 13.62
C ASP A 114 -9.37 -8.18 12.67
N VAL A 115 -8.28 -7.99 11.92
CA VAL A 115 -8.09 -6.79 11.09
C VAL A 115 -8.10 -7.11 9.60
N ILE A 116 -8.96 -6.40 8.87
CA ILE A 116 -8.96 -6.38 7.39
C ILE A 116 -8.25 -5.10 6.93
N ARG A 117 -7.22 -5.22 6.08
CA ARG A 117 -6.57 -4.08 5.45
C ARG A 117 -6.99 -3.98 3.99
N VAL A 118 -7.45 -2.80 3.61
CA VAL A 118 -7.84 -2.47 2.25
C VAL A 118 -7.08 -1.24 1.78
N ALA A 119 -6.70 -1.21 0.52
CA ALA A 119 -5.96 -0.10 -0.05
C ALA A 119 -6.58 0.28 -1.40
N PRO A 120 -7.48 1.26 -1.46
CA PRO A 120 -7.96 1.81 -2.73
C PRO A 120 -6.84 2.61 -3.40
N VAL A 121 -6.02 1.90 -4.18
CA VAL A 121 -4.85 2.48 -4.86
C VAL A 121 -5.28 3.44 -5.96
N PRO A 122 -4.84 4.71 -5.94
CA PRO A 122 -5.32 5.74 -6.87
C PRO A 122 -4.95 5.44 -8.33
N LEU A 123 -3.91 4.67 -8.59
CA LEU A 123 -3.46 4.38 -9.95
C LEU A 123 -4.50 3.55 -10.73
N TYR A 124 -5.16 2.59 -10.08
CA TYR A 124 -6.06 1.65 -10.79
C TYR A 124 -7.43 1.45 -10.13
N ASN A 125 -7.64 1.82 -8.86
CA ASN A 125 -8.97 1.74 -8.25
C ASN A 125 -9.83 2.97 -8.54
N SER A 126 -11.13 2.73 -8.54
CA SER A 126 -12.18 3.72 -8.74
C SER A 126 -13.11 3.85 -7.52
N PHE A 127 -13.96 4.87 -7.50
CA PHE A 127 -15.01 5.03 -6.48
C PHE A 127 -16.01 3.87 -6.51
N ILE A 128 -16.24 3.26 -7.68
CA ILE A 128 -17.13 2.10 -7.83
C ILE A 128 -16.53 0.89 -7.10
N ASP A 129 -15.21 0.70 -7.13
CA ASP A 129 -14.57 -0.42 -6.44
C ASP A 129 -14.69 -0.25 -4.92
N VAL A 130 -14.51 0.98 -4.42
CA VAL A 130 -14.73 1.30 -3.00
C VAL A 130 -16.18 1.02 -2.59
N TYR A 131 -17.16 1.40 -3.42
CA TYR A 131 -18.57 1.14 -3.17
C TYR A 131 -18.91 -0.36 -3.20
N ARG A 132 -18.34 -1.11 -4.14
CA ARG A 132 -18.49 -2.59 -4.20
C ARG A 132 -17.95 -3.26 -2.95
N PHE A 133 -16.76 -2.88 -2.51
CA PHE A 133 -16.20 -3.36 -1.24
C PHE A 133 -17.14 -3.08 -0.07
N TYR A 134 -17.62 -1.84 0.06
CA TYR A 134 -18.58 -1.47 1.10
C TYR A 134 -19.83 -2.37 1.09
N LYS A 135 -20.42 -2.62 -0.09
CA LYS A 135 -21.59 -3.50 -0.20
C LYS A 135 -21.32 -4.92 0.26
N VAL A 136 -20.16 -5.48 -0.12
CA VAL A 136 -19.74 -6.81 0.29
C VAL A 136 -19.54 -6.85 1.81
N LEU A 137 -18.77 -5.92 2.36
CA LEU A 137 -18.53 -5.86 3.80
C LEU A 137 -19.83 -5.74 4.60
N LYS A 138 -20.71 -4.83 4.20
CA LYS A 138 -22.03 -4.64 4.85
C LYS A 138 -22.90 -5.89 4.84
N LYS A 139 -22.76 -6.74 3.82
CA LYS A 139 -23.55 -7.99 3.69
C LYS A 139 -23.04 -9.08 4.63
N VAL A 140 -21.74 -9.11 4.93
CA VAL A 140 -21.12 -10.18 5.74
C VAL A 140 -21.02 -9.83 7.23
N LEU A 141 -21.22 -8.54 7.59
CA LEU A 141 -21.29 -8.06 8.97
C LEU A 141 -22.65 -8.37 9.61
#